data_56204d9341e1ec264d3c1d3dcafe4f19
#
_entry.id   56204d9341e1ec264d3c1d3dcafe4f19
#
_cell.length_a   1.000
_cell.length_b   1.000
_cell.length_c   1.000
_cell.angle_alpha   90.00
_cell.angle_beta   90.00
_cell.angle_gamma   90.00
#
_symmetry.space_group_name_H-M   'P 1'
#
loop_
_entity.id
_entity.type
_entity.pdbx_description
1 polymer ?
#
loop_
_entity_poly.entity_id
_entity_poly.type
_entity_poly.pdbx_seq_one_letter_code
_entity_poly.pdbx_strand_id
1 'polypeptide(L)'
;MRVKLIVAYDGTNYSGWQIQPNGVTIEQKLNEALSDLLGEDIKVTGASRTDAGVHSLGNVCMFDTDTRMPAEKISYALNQRLPEDIVVQDSCEVDESFHPRFSKSRKTYEYRILNRKFRMPTKRLDTYFYYYPLDVARMQEAASYLIGEHDFKSFCAVNAQSKTSVRTIYDCTVTKMDDIITIRVTGNGFLYNMVRIIAGTLIKVGAGELAPADMQQILEACDRSAAGPTAPAHGLTMIGLEYEVCP
;
A
#
# COMPACT_ATOMS: atom_id res chain seq x y z
N MET A 1 5.31 26.61 -8.78
CA MET A 1 4.19 25.71 -9.14
C MET A 1 4.19 24.48 -8.24
N ARG A 2 3.04 23.88 -7.99
CA ARG A 2 2.91 22.60 -7.26
C ARG A 2 2.81 21.45 -8.26
N VAL A 3 3.63 20.43 -8.07
CA VAL A 3 3.70 19.27 -8.96
C VAL A 3 3.28 18.00 -8.21
N LYS A 4 2.36 17.25 -8.82
CA LYS A 4 1.96 15.91 -8.39
C LYS A 4 2.74 14.88 -9.19
N LEU A 5 3.26 13.85 -8.51
CA LEU A 5 3.87 12.67 -9.12
C LEU A 5 3.06 11.42 -8.78
N ILE A 6 2.97 10.50 -9.74
CA ILE A 6 2.52 9.12 -9.53
C ILE A 6 3.76 8.22 -9.59
N VAL A 7 4.04 7.49 -8.52
CA VAL A 7 5.29 6.75 -8.35
C VAL A 7 5.02 5.26 -8.18
N ALA A 8 5.62 4.45 -9.05
CA ALA A 8 5.70 3.00 -8.92
C ALA A 8 7.08 2.60 -8.39
N TYR A 9 7.14 1.56 -7.54
CA TYR A 9 8.40 1.05 -7.03
C TYR A 9 8.31 -0.42 -6.58
N ASP A 10 9.43 -1.13 -6.76
CA ASP A 10 9.73 -2.37 -6.06
C ASP A 10 10.33 -2.03 -4.68
N GLY A 11 9.58 -2.30 -3.61
CA GLY A 11 9.98 -1.95 -2.25
C GLY A 11 11.01 -2.89 -1.62
N THR A 12 11.45 -3.95 -2.31
CA THR A 12 12.28 -5.03 -1.77
C THR A 12 13.54 -4.51 -1.07
N ASN A 13 14.23 -3.53 -1.67
CA ASN A 13 15.49 -3.00 -1.19
C ASN A 13 15.34 -1.75 -0.31
N TYR A 14 14.10 -1.36 0.04
CA TYR A 14 13.83 -0.10 0.72
C TYR A 14 13.23 -0.30 2.11
N SER A 15 13.60 0.59 3.02
CA SER A 15 13.05 0.68 4.37
C SER A 15 11.67 1.37 4.39
N GLY A 16 10.89 1.20 3.32
CA GLY A 16 9.58 1.79 3.11
C GLY A 16 9.64 3.17 2.44
N TRP A 17 8.51 3.88 2.50
CA TRP A 17 8.36 5.18 1.86
C TRP A 17 9.13 6.27 2.61
N GLN A 18 8.82 6.48 3.89
CA GLN A 18 9.22 7.66 4.66
C GLN A 18 10.69 7.62 5.07
N ILE A 19 11.39 8.76 4.92
CA ILE A 19 12.77 8.95 5.39
C ILE A 19 12.90 8.59 6.88
N GLN A 20 13.91 7.77 7.17
CA GLN A 20 14.26 7.33 8.50
C GLN A 20 15.79 7.10 8.63
N PRO A 21 16.36 7.15 9.85
CA PRO A 21 17.82 7.09 10.02
C PRO A 21 18.45 5.75 9.62
N ASN A 22 17.67 4.67 9.64
CA ASN A 22 18.21 3.31 9.65
C ASN A 22 18.13 2.60 8.30
N GLY A 23 17.93 3.31 7.18
CA GLY A 23 17.90 2.68 5.86
C GLY A 23 17.50 3.61 4.72
N VAL A 24 17.75 3.15 3.50
CA VAL A 24 17.37 3.88 2.29
C VAL A 24 15.87 3.77 2.06
N THR A 25 15.24 4.87 1.68
CA THR A 25 13.78 4.96 1.49
C THR A 25 13.41 5.54 0.13
N ILE A 26 12.18 5.31 -0.31
CA ILE A 26 11.67 5.82 -1.59
C ILE A 26 11.66 7.36 -1.58
N GLU A 27 11.16 7.98 -0.50
CA GLU A 27 11.11 9.43 -0.33
C GLU A 27 12.50 10.08 -0.40
N GLN A 28 13.52 9.43 0.18
CA GLN A 28 14.90 9.89 0.10
C GLN A 28 15.39 9.90 -1.36
N LYS A 29 15.18 8.82 -2.11
CA LYS A 29 15.62 8.72 -3.51
C LYS A 29 14.93 9.72 -4.42
N LEU A 30 13.64 9.98 -4.18
CA LEU A 30 12.91 11.02 -4.91
C LEU A 30 13.47 12.41 -4.60
N ASN A 31 13.70 12.74 -3.33
CA ASN A 31 14.26 14.04 -2.93
C ASN A 31 15.65 14.26 -3.54
N GLU A 32 16.54 13.27 -3.44
CA GLU A 32 17.89 13.33 -4.02
C GLU A 32 17.84 13.59 -5.54
N ALA A 33 17.03 12.80 -6.28
CA ALA A 33 16.94 12.90 -7.73
C ALA A 33 16.25 14.19 -8.20
N LEU A 34 15.21 14.66 -7.50
CA LEU A 34 14.54 15.94 -7.79
C LEU A 34 15.45 17.14 -7.52
N SER A 35 16.17 17.10 -6.38
CA SER A 35 17.09 18.20 -6.03
C SER A 35 18.24 18.30 -7.03
N ASP A 36 18.79 17.16 -7.50
CA ASP A 36 19.80 17.12 -8.56
C ASP A 36 19.24 17.63 -9.90
N LEU A 37 18.01 17.22 -10.26
CA LEU A 37 17.38 17.62 -11.52
C LEU A 37 17.09 19.11 -11.58
N LEU A 38 16.57 19.69 -10.50
CA LEU A 38 16.01 21.04 -10.48
C LEU A 38 16.98 22.09 -9.93
N GLY A 39 18.05 21.67 -9.26
CA GLY A 39 18.99 22.58 -8.58
C GLY A 39 18.39 23.26 -7.34
N GLU A 40 17.36 22.69 -6.74
CA GLU A 40 16.62 23.19 -5.58
C GLU A 40 16.63 22.14 -4.45
N ASP A 41 16.49 22.56 -3.16
CA ASP A 41 16.29 21.61 -2.03
C ASP A 41 14.83 21.13 -2.03
N ILE A 42 14.55 20.07 -2.77
CA ILE A 42 13.19 19.51 -2.91
C ILE A 42 12.90 18.47 -1.84
N LYS A 43 11.71 18.58 -1.23
CA LYS A 43 11.16 17.60 -0.28
C LYS A 43 9.74 17.22 -0.70
N VAL A 44 9.57 15.96 -1.10
CA VAL A 44 8.25 15.46 -1.48
C VAL A 44 7.38 15.20 -0.25
N THR A 45 6.07 15.36 -0.43
CA THR A 45 5.06 14.96 0.56
C THR A 45 4.24 13.81 -0.03
N GLY A 46 4.37 12.61 0.52
CA GLY A 46 3.67 11.41 0.04
C GLY A 46 2.26 11.25 0.60
N ALA A 47 1.35 10.64 -0.19
CA ALA A 47 -0.02 10.32 0.20
C ALA A 47 -0.09 9.14 1.17
N SER A 48 0.72 8.13 0.96
CA SER A 48 0.71 6.90 1.75
C SER A 48 2.12 6.52 2.18
N ARG A 49 2.23 6.11 3.45
CA ARG A 49 3.44 5.50 3.98
C ARG A 49 3.31 3.99 3.76
N THR A 50 4.18 3.42 2.94
CA THR A 50 4.31 1.97 2.80
C THR A 50 5.42 1.48 3.74
N ASP A 51 5.25 0.27 4.28
CA ASP A 51 6.25 -0.35 5.15
C ASP A 51 7.47 -0.84 4.34
N ALA A 52 8.55 -1.17 5.04
CA ALA A 52 9.72 -1.80 4.43
C ALA A 52 9.32 -3.07 3.65
N GLY A 53 9.79 -3.19 2.41
CA GLY A 53 9.50 -4.32 1.53
C GLY A 53 8.12 -4.30 0.85
N VAL A 54 7.30 -3.27 1.05
CA VAL A 54 6.00 -3.11 0.38
C VAL A 54 6.17 -2.38 -0.95
N HIS A 55 5.53 -2.90 -2.00
CA HIS A 55 5.60 -2.34 -3.35
C HIS A 55 4.49 -1.32 -3.61
N SER A 56 4.63 -0.58 -4.71
CA SER A 56 3.57 0.30 -5.22
C SER A 56 3.58 0.37 -6.74
N LEU A 57 2.39 0.44 -7.33
CA LEU A 57 2.19 0.78 -8.74
C LEU A 57 1.76 2.23 -8.94
N GLY A 58 1.33 2.93 -7.87
CA GLY A 58 0.78 4.27 -8.00
C GLY A 58 0.67 5.03 -6.69
N ASN A 59 1.75 5.13 -5.90
CA ASN A 59 1.75 6.06 -4.77
C ASN A 59 1.84 7.50 -5.29
N VAL A 60 1.12 8.41 -4.65
CA VAL A 60 1.10 9.82 -5.04
C VAL A 60 1.95 10.64 -4.08
N CYS A 61 2.75 11.54 -4.62
CA CYS A 61 3.40 12.58 -3.83
C CYS A 61 3.33 13.93 -4.55
N MET A 62 3.62 15.00 -3.81
CA MET A 62 3.72 16.34 -4.35
C MET A 62 4.97 17.04 -3.84
N PHE A 63 5.39 18.09 -4.56
CA PHE A 63 6.39 19.06 -4.14
C PHE A 63 6.10 20.42 -4.80
N ASP A 64 6.67 21.47 -4.22
CA ASP A 64 6.64 22.82 -4.79
C ASP A 64 8.00 23.15 -5.41
N THR A 65 8.02 23.90 -6.54
CA THR A 65 9.25 24.27 -7.25
C THR A 65 9.06 25.58 -8.03
N ASP A 66 10.18 26.30 -8.21
CA ASP A 66 10.26 27.52 -9.04
C ASP A 66 10.80 27.23 -10.45
N THR A 67 11.02 25.96 -10.80
CA THR A 67 11.54 25.55 -12.11
C THR A 67 10.69 26.07 -13.27
N ARG A 68 11.34 26.34 -14.42
CA ARG A 68 10.67 26.64 -15.70
C ARG A 68 10.36 25.38 -16.51
N MET A 69 10.79 24.21 -16.05
CA MET A 69 10.49 22.94 -16.73
C MET A 69 8.98 22.68 -16.66
N PRO A 70 8.30 22.37 -17.77
CA PRO A 70 6.91 21.99 -17.77
C PRO A 70 6.69 20.76 -16.87
N ALA A 71 5.63 20.78 -16.04
CA ALA A 71 5.37 19.73 -15.04
C ALA A 71 5.32 18.33 -15.66
N GLU A 72 4.70 18.18 -16.84
CA GLU A 72 4.58 16.92 -17.58
C GLU A 72 5.90 16.37 -18.12
N LYS A 73 6.97 17.19 -18.14
CA LYS A 73 8.32 16.76 -18.55
C LYS A 73 9.17 16.28 -17.39
N ILE A 74 8.78 16.58 -16.17
CA ILE A 74 9.56 16.22 -14.97
C ILE A 74 9.69 14.71 -14.84
N SER A 75 8.62 13.93 -15.06
CA SER A 75 8.68 12.46 -15.00
C SER A 75 9.72 11.88 -15.94
N TYR A 76 9.82 12.35 -17.17
CA TYR A 76 10.81 11.88 -18.14
C TYR A 76 12.25 12.17 -17.71
N ALA A 77 12.50 13.40 -17.23
CA ALA A 77 13.84 13.81 -16.80
C ALA A 77 14.24 13.12 -15.47
N LEU A 78 13.29 12.94 -14.56
CA LEU A 78 13.50 12.32 -13.27
C LEU A 78 13.83 10.82 -13.39
N ASN A 79 13.15 10.11 -14.29
CA ASN A 79 13.39 8.67 -14.53
C ASN A 79 14.79 8.39 -15.13
N GLN A 80 15.52 9.39 -15.62
CA GLN A 80 16.92 9.23 -16.04
C GLN A 80 17.91 9.26 -14.85
N ARG A 81 17.43 9.64 -13.65
CA ARG A 81 18.22 9.79 -12.42
C ARG A 81 17.86 8.80 -11.34
N LEU A 82 16.65 8.26 -11.40
CA LEU A 82 16.15 7.28 -10.45
C LEU A 82 16.77 5.89 -10.74
N PRO A 83 16.94 5.05 -9.72
CA PRO A 83 17.28 3.64 -9.90
C PRO A 83 16.12 2.90 -10.60
N GLU A 84 16.42 1.77 -11.22
CA GLU A 84 15.47 1.00 -12.06
C GLU A 84 14.23 0.49 -11.28
N ASP A 85 14.34 0.38 -9.96
CA ASP A 85 13.27 -0.08 -9.06
C ASP A 85 12.37 1.05 -8.55
N ILE A 86 12.56 2.31 -9.01
CA ILE A 86 11.67 3.45 -8.76
C ILE A 86 11.40 4.18 -10.08
N VAL A 87 10.12 4.27 -10.46
CA VAL A 87 9.71 4.91 -11.72
C VAL A 87 8.55 5.87 -11.47
N VAL A 88 8.70 7.12 -11.91
CA VAL A 88 7.61 8.08 -11.95
C VAL A 88 6.77 7.84 -13.21
N GLN A 89 5.53 7.42 -13.01
CA GLN A 89 4.60 7.06 -14.07
C GLN A 89 3.97 8.29 -14.73
N ASP A 90 3.76 9.34 -13.93
CA ASP A 90 3.15 10.58 -14.40
C ASP A 90 3.58 11.77 -13.53
N SER A 91 3.59 12.96 -14.13
CA SER A 91 3.84 14.23 -13.45
C SER A 91 2.97 15.33 -14.04
N CYS A 92 2.25 16.06 -13.20
CA CYS A 92 1.40 17.17 -13.64
C CYS A 92 1.37 18.29 -12.60
N GLU A 93 1.12 19.53 -13.09
CA GLU A 93 0.82 20.66 -12.22
C GLU A 93 -0.56 20.46 -11.58
N VAL A 94 -0.69 20.86 -10.32
CA VAL A 94 -1.94 20.79 -9.57
C VAL A 94 -2.15 22.11 -8.82
N ASP A 95 -3.41 22.36 -8.43
CA ASP A 95 -3.76 23.53 -7.63
C ASP A 95 -3.00 23.55 -6.29
N GLU A 96 -2.66 24.76 -5.81
CA GLU A 96 -1.93 24.95 -4.55
C GLU A 96 -2.67 24.40 -3.32
N SER A 97 -4.00 24.24 -3.40
CA SER A 97 -4.81 23.61 -2.35
C SER A 97 -4.70 22.08 -2.31
N PHE A 98 -4.16 21.47 -3.37
CA PHE A 98 -4.00 20.02 -3.40
C PHE A 98 -3.03 19.54 -2.32
N HIS A 99 -3.46 18.55 -1.54
CA HIS A 99 -2.60 17.88 -0.56
C HIS A 99 -2.84 16.36 -0.60
N PRO A 100 -1.81 15.53 -0.91
CA PRO A 100 -2.00 14.11 -1.20
C PRO A 100 -2.58 13.29 -0.05
N ARG A 101 -2.47 13.75 1.22
CA ARG A 101 -3.04 13.05 2.39
C ARG A 101 -4.42 13.56 2.80
N PHE A 102 -4.72 14.83 2.55
CA PHE A 102 -5.93 15.48 3.08
C PHE A 102 -7.03 15.59 2.03
N SER A 103 -6.68 15.57 0.75
CA SER A 103 -7.66 15.44 -0.33
C SER A 103 -8.34 14.07 -0.23
N LYS A 104 -9.67 14.07 -0.33
CA LYS A 104 -10.47 12.84 -0.26
C LYS A 104 -10.05 11.87 -1.35
N SER A 105 -9.72 10.66 -0.97
CA SER A 105 -9.23 9.64 -1.89
C SER A 105 -9.69 8.26 -1.49
N ARG A 106 -9.73 7.37 -2.49
CA ARG A 106 -9.85 5.92 -2.31
C ARG A 106 -8.51 5.29 -2.58
N LYS A 107 -8.06 4.43 -1.67
CA LYS A 107 -6.78 3.71 -1.76
C LYS A 107 -7.05 2.25 -1.97
N THR A 108 -6.38 1.67 -2.97
CA THR A 108 -6.51 0.24 -3.27
C THR A 108 -5.18 -0.45 -3.05
N TYR A 109 -5.22 -1.57 -2.33
CA TYR A 109 -4.08 -2.46 -2.10
C TYR A 109 -4.42 -3.88 -2.56
N GLU A 110 -3.42 -4.61 -3.00
CA GLU A 110 -3.48 -6.04 -3.25
C GLU A 110 -2.45 -6.78 -2.42
N TYR A 111 -2.89 -7.87 -1.80
CA TYR A 111 -2.00 -8.84 -1.18
C TYR A 111 -2.04 -10.14 -1.99
N ARG A 112 -0.88 -10.57 -2.49
CA ARG A 112 -0.75 -11.71 -3.40
C ARG A 112 -0.11 -12.90 -2.70
N ILE A 113 -0.75 -14.07 -2.81
CA ILE A 113 -0.32 -15.33 -2.18
C ILE A 113 -0.06 -16.34 -3.29
N LEU A 114 1.16 -16.85 -3.36
CA LEU A 114 1.50 -18.00 -4.19
C LEU A 114 1.12 -19.29 -3.44
N ASN A 115 -0.05 -19.87 -3.77
CA ASN A 115 -0.63 -21.02 -3.08
C ASN A 115 -0.45 -22.31 -3.89
N ARG A 116 0.66 -22.97 -3.67
CA ARG A 116 1.05 -24.21 -4.37
C ARG A 116 2.09 -25.01 -3.59
N LYS A 117 2.37 -26.26 -4.06
CA LYS A 117 3.29 -27.17 -3.39
C LYS A 117 4.74 -26.67 -3.35
N PHE A 118 5.25 -26.05 -4.39
CA PHE A 118 6.63 -25.59 -4.51
C PHE A 118 6.72 -24.09 -4.77
N ARG A 119 7.78 -23.44 -4.27
CA ARG A 119 8.08 -22.04 -4.56
C ARG A 119 8.33 -21.82 -6.05
N MET A 120 8.07 -20.61 -6.52
CA MET A 120 8.39 -20.15 -7.86
C MET A 120 9.38 -18.98 -7.74
N PRO A 121 10.66 -19.17 -8.16
CA PRO A 121 11.70 -18.14 -7.99
C PRO A 121 11.35 -16.79 -8.61
N THR A 122 10.66 -16.78 -9.76
CA THR A 122 10.25 -15.56 -10.47
C THR A 122 9.11 -14.81 -9.76
N LYS A 123 8.50 -15.40 -8.73
CA LYS A 123 7.42 -14.79 -7.92
C LYS A 123 7.85 -14.47 -6.50
N ARG A 124 9.14 -14.60 -6.18
CA ARG A 124 9.64 -14.51 -4.81
C ARG A 124 9.58 -13.09 -4.22
N LEU A 125 9.58 -12.05 -5.07
CA LEU A 125 9.62 -10.67 -4.63
C LEU A 125 8.22 -10.03 -4.49
N ASP A 126 7.23 -10.54 -5.21
CA ASP A 126 5.89 -9.94 -5.33
C ASP A 126 4.74 -10.83 -4.82
N THR A 127 5.05 -11.99 -4.22
CA THR A 127 4.04 -12.90 -3.66
C THR A 127 4.52 -13.56 -2.37
N TYR A 128 3.62 -13.70 -1.40
CA TYR A 128 3.85 -14.54 -0.21
C TYR A 128 3.59 -16.01 -0.55
N PHE A 129 4.60 -16.85 -0.41
CA PHE A 129 4.46 -18.29 -0.63
C PHE A 129 3.78 -18.97 0.55
N TYR A 130 2.64 -19.65 0.29
CA TYR A 130 1.92 -20.44 1.28
C TYR A 130 1.69 -21.86 0.74
N TYR A 131 2.24 -22.85 1.43
CA TYR A 131 2.30 -24.24 0.97
C TYR A 131 0.97 -24.97 1.08
N TYR A 132 0.24 -24.81 2.20
CA TYR A 132 -0.99 -25.54 2.46
C TYR A 132 -2.14 -25.00 1.62
N PRO A 133 -3.07 -25.88 1.13
CA PRO A 133 -4.24 -25.42 0.40
C PRO A 133 -5.05 -24.39 1.21
N LEU A 134 -5.55 -23.37 0.53
CA LEU A 134 -6.43 -22.35 1.10
C LEU A 134 -7.80 -22.40 0.43
N ASP A 135 -8.85 -22.37 1.22
CA ASP A 135 -10.24 -22.28 0.78
C ASP A 135 -10.59 -20.82 0.48
N VAL A 136 -10.59 -20.46 -0.81
CA VAL A 136 -10.84 -19.09 -1.28
C VAL A 136 -12.27 -18.65 -1.02
N ALA A 137 -13.25 -19.58 -1.08
CA ALA A 137 -14.64 -19.24 -0.81
C ALA A 137 -14.86 -18.81 0.64
N ARG A 138 -14.25 -19.53 1.60
CA ARG A 138 -14.25 -19.14 3.02
C ARG A 138 -13.54 -17.81 3.25
N MET A 139 -12.40 -17.57 2.56
CA MET A 139 -11.69 -16.30 2.64
C MET A 139 -12.55 -15.14 2.12
N GLN A 140 -13.26 -15.34 0.99
CA GLN A 140 -14.16 -14.33 0.44
C GLN A 140 -15.36 -14.05 1.36
N GLU A 141 -15.95 -15.08 1.94
CA GLU A 141 -17.02 -14.93 2.92
C GLU A 141 -16.54 -14.08 4.13
N ALA A 142 -15.38 -14.41 4.69
CA ALA A 142 -14.78 -13.63 5.79
C ALA A 142 -14.45 -12.19 5.38
N ALA A 143 -13.96 -11.96 4.16
CA ALA A 143 -13.65 -10.64 3.64
C ALA A 143 -14.89 -9.73 3.58
N SER A 144 -16.09 -10.28 3.34
CA SER A 144 -17.33 -9.53 3.27
C SER A 144 -17.70 -8.82 4.58
N TYR A 145 -17.33 -9.37 5.73
CA TYR A 145 -17.56 -8.75 7.05
C TYR A 145 -16.73 -7.48 7.28
N LEU A 146 -15.66 -7.26 6.50
CA LEU A 146 -14.81 -6.08 6.61
C LEU A 146 -15.38 -4.86 5.88
N ILE A 147 -16.37 -5.04 5.00
CA ILE A 147 -16.97 -3.96 4.20
C ILE A 147 -17.82 -3.07 5.11
N GLY A 148 -17.67 -1.76 4.94
CA GLY A 148 -18.36 -0.76 5.75
C GLY A 148 -17.44 0.05 6.64
N GLU A 149 -18.03 0.86 7.51
CA GLU A 149 -17.32 1.64 8.52
C GLU A 149 -17.22 0.84 9.81
N HIS A 150 -15.99 0.57 10.26
CA HIS A 150 -15.71 -0.19 11.48
C HIS A 150 -14.52 0.41 12.24
N ASP A 151 -14.43 0.07 13.53
CA ASP A 151 -13.21 0.26 14.30
C ASP A 151 -12.23 -0.90 14.00
N PHE A 152 -11.19 -0.59 13.20
CA PHE A 152 -10.17 -1.56 12.81
C PHE A 152 -9.02 -1.69 13.81
N LYS A 153 -9.25 -1.42 15.09
CA LYS A 153 -8.21 -1.52 16.12
C LYS A 153 -7.59 -2.92 16.20
N SER A 154 -8.36 -3.99 16.02
CA SER A 154 -7.83 -5.37 15.95
C SER A 154 -6.88 -5.60 14.78
N PHE A 155 -7.02 -4.83 13.70
CA PHE A 155 -6.18 -4.89 12.51
C PHE A 155 -5.12 -3.79 12.47
N CYS A 156 -4.76 -3.23 13.62
CA CYS A 156 -3.78 -2.16 13.74
C CYS A 156 -2.58 -2.61 14.58
N ALA A 157 -1.37 -2.36 14.10
CA ALA A 157 -0.17 -2.63 14.90
C ALA A 157 -0.10 -1.68 16.12
N VAL A 158 0.45 -2.18 17.23
CA VAL A 158 0.43 -1.54 18.55
C VAL A 158 1.03 -0.12 18.55
N ASN A 159 2.00 0.18 17.67
CA ASN A 159 2.71 1.47 17.62
C ASN A 159 2.14 2.45 16.59
N ALA A 160 0.86 2.33 16.22
CA ALA A 160 0.24 3.21 15.24
C ALA A 160 0.07 4.65 15.77
N GLN A 161 0.44 5.63 14.95
CA GLN A 161 0.35 7.07 15.27
C GLN A 161 -0.98 7.72 14.81
N SER A 162 -2.00 6.93 14.46
CA SER A 162 -3.26 7.49 13.97
C SER A 162 -4.15 7.98 15.10
N LYS A 163 -4.85 9.12 14.86
CA LYS A 163 -5.76 9.72 15.85
C LYS A 163 -7.03 8.88 16.09
N THR A 164 -7.44 8.07 15.11
CA THR A 164 -8.61 7.20 15.18
C THR A 164 -8.33 5.88 14.45
N SER A 165 -8.91 4.80 14.91
CA SER A 165 -8.88 3.46 14.30
C SER A 165 -10.09 3.18 13.40
N VAL A 166 -11.07 4.08 13.34
CA VAL A 166 -12.24 3.94 12.47
C VAL A 166 -11.84 4.19 11.01
N ARG A 167 -12.18 3.24 10.12
CA ARG A 167 -11.98 3.32 8.68
C ARG A 167 -13.20 2.79 7.94
N THR A 168 -13.33 3.20 6.68
CA THR A 168 -14.35 2.66 5.78
C THR A 168 -13.67 1.83 4.70
N ILE A 169 -13.98 0.54 4.64
CA ILE A 169 -13.64 -0.33 3.52
C ILE A 169 -14.81 -0.34 2.55
N TYR A 170 -14.55 0.06 1.31
CA TYR A 170 -15.56 0.13 0.24
C TYR A 170 -15.71 -1.21 -0.47
N ASP A 171 -14.61 -1.96 -0.59
CA ASP A 171 -14.57 -3.26 -1.23
C ASP A 171 -13.46 -4.13 -0.63
N CYS A 172 -13.73 -5.43 -0.50
CA CYS A 172 -12.76 -6.43 -0.09
C CYS A 172 -13.04 -7.75 -0.81
N THR A 173 -12.21 -8.08 -1.80
CA THR A 173 -12.39 -9.26 -2.64
C THR A 173 -11.21 -10.21 -2.54
N VAL A 174 -11.53 -11.51 -2.60
CA VAL A 174 -10.54 -12.59 -2.65
C VAL A 174 -10.78 -13.41 -3.89
N THR A 175 -9.82 -13.43 -4.78
CA THR A 175 -9.90 -14.18 -6.05
C THR A 175 -8.72 -15.11 -6.20
N LYS A 176 -8.88 -16.16 -7.00
CA LYS A 176 -7.79 -17.07 -7.36
C LYS A 176 -7.70 -17.19 -8.87
N MET A 177 -6.51 -16.98 -9.39
CA MET A 177 -6.17 -17.25 -10.77
C MET A 177 -4.92 -18.13 -10.80
N ASP A 178 -5.02 -19.31 -11.35
CA ASP A 178 -4.00 -20.35 -11.29
C ASP A 178 -3.53 -20.64 -9.84
N ASP A 179 -2.27 -20.42 -9.56
CA ASP A 179 -1.66 -20.61 -8.24
C ASP A 179 -1.64 -19.32 -7.40
N ILE A 180 -2.16 -18.21 -7.90
CA ILE A 180 -2.14 -16.91 -7.20
C ILE A 180 -3.51 -16.61 -6.61
N ILE A 181 -3.54 -16.42 -5.29
CA ILE A 181 -4.69 -15.86 -4.57
C ILE A 181 -4.39 -14.37 -4.36
N THR A 182 -5.32 -13.51 -4.75
CA THR A 182 -5.24 -12.06 -4.60
C THR A 182 -6.34 -11.60 -3.65
N ILE A 183 -5.92 -10.93 -2.57
CA ILE A 183 -6.81 -10.20 -1.65
C ILE A 183 -6.71 -8.73 -2.05
N ARG A 184 -7.79 -8.15 -2.57
CA ARG A 184 -7.87 -6.74 -2.98
C ARG A 184 -8.73 -5.98 -2.00
N VAL A 185 -8.24 -4.87 -1.45
CA VAL A 185 -8.94 -4.06 -0.45
C VAL A 185 -8.92 -2.60 -0.89
N THR A 186 -10.09 -1.97 -0.94
CA THR A 186 -10.26 -0.55 -1.25
C THR A 186 -10.93 0.16 -0.08
N GLY A 187 -10.36 1.26 0.39
CA GLY A 187 -10.89 2.02 1.53
C GLY A 187 -10.50 3.50 1.52
N ASN A 188 -11.05 4.28 2.46
CA ASN A 188 -10.73 5.70 2.65
C ASN A 188 -9.32 5.93 3.25
N GLY A 189 -8.72 4.88 3.80
CA GLY A 189 -7.40 4.91 4.44
C GLY A 189 -7.16 3.63 5.21
N PHE A 190 -5.89 3.38 5.54
CA PHE A 190 -5.48 2.17 6.25
C PHE A 190 -4.60 2.52 7.46
N LEU A 191 -4.73 1.74 8.51
CA LEU A 191 -3.89 1.81 9.71
C LEU A 191 -2.55 1.12 9.46
N TYR A 192 -1.62 1.33 10.36
CA TYR A 192 -0.30 0.69 10.29
C TYR A 192 -0.44 -0.84 10.26
N ASN A 193 0.13 -1.47 9.23
CA ASN A 193 0.04 -2.90 8.92
C ASN A 193 -1.38 -3.45 8.64
N MET A 194 -2.42 -2.63 8.54
CA MET A 194 -3.81 -3.09 8.50
C MET A 194 -4.06 -4.13 7.40
N VAL A 195 -3.69 -3.85 6.16
CA VAL A 195 -3.94 -4.79 5.04
C VAL A 195 -3.17 -6.11 5.22
N ARG A 196 -1.96 -6.06 5.77
CA ARG A 196 -1.17 -7.27 6.06
C ARG A 196 -1.75 -8.10 7.18
N ILE A 197 -2.35 -7.47 8.20
CA ILE A 197 -3.05 -8.17 9.29
C ILE A 197 -4.36 -8.77 8.77
N ILE A 198 -5.10 -8.06 7.93
CA ILE A 198 -6.28 -8.59 7.22
C ILE A 198 -5.87 -9.84 6.41
N ALA A 199 -4.81 -9.75 5.61
CA ALA A 199 -4.33 -10.88 4.82
C ALA A 199 -3.94 -12.08 5.68
N GLY A 200 -3.20 -11.86 6.78
CA GLY A 200 -2.83 -12.93 7.71
C GLY A 200 -4.04 -13.58 8.40
N THR A 201 -5.08 -12.80 8.70
CA THR A 201 -6.32 -13.32 9.29
C THR A 201 -7.11 -14.12 8.26
N LEU A 202 -7.24 -13.62 7.02
CA LEU A 202 -7.91 -14.33 5.93
C LEU A 202 -7.20 -15.64 5.57
N ILE A 203 -5.86 -15.68 5.66
CA ILE A 203 -5.09 -16.93 5.48
C ILE A 203 -5.49 -17.97 6.54
N LYS A 204 -5.66 -17.58 7.81
CA LYS A 204 -6.14 -18.49 8.87
C LYS A 204 -7.54 -19.02 8.57
N VAL A 205 -8.43 -18.17 8.06
CA VAL A 205 -9.77 -18.61 7.64
C VAL A 205 -9.67 -19.62 6.48
N GLY A 206 -8.87 -19.32 5.47
CA GLY A 206 -8.64 -20.20 4.32
C GLY A 206 -8.01 -21.55 4.70
N ALA A 207 -7.15 -21.56 5.72
CA ALA A 207 -6.53 -22.77 6.28
C ALA A 207 -7.47 -23.57 7.19
N GLY A 208 -8.66 -23.04 7.53
CA GLY A 208 -9.62 -23.69 8.41
C GLY A 208 -9.33 -23.52 9.90
N GLU A 209 -8.38 -22.65 10.27
CA GLU A 209 -8.06 -22.34 11.67
C GLU A 209 -9.10 -21.41 12.33
N LEU A 210 -9.81 -20.61 11.50
CA LEU A 210 -10.90 -19.72 11.90
C LEU A 210 -12.13 -19.98 11.03
N ALA A 211 -13.32 -19.78 11.59
CA ALA A 211 -14.54 -19.72 10.82
C ALA A 211 -14.67 -18.34 10.12
N PRO A 212 -15.33 -18.25 8.95
CA PRO A 212 -15.56 -16.95 8.31
C PRO A 212 -16.26 -15.92 9.23
N ALA A 213 -17.24 -16.37 10.02
CA ALA A 213 -17.98 -15.53 10.96
C ALA A 213 -17.13 -15.00 12.14
N ASP A 214 -15.99 -15.62 12.46
CA ASP A 214 -15.08 -15.13 13.50
C ASP A 214 -14.52 -13.74 13.14
N MET A 215 -14.54 -13.36 11.84
CA MET A 215 -14.10 -12.05 11.40
C MET A 215 -14.89 -10.91 12.06
N GLN A 216 -16.21 -11.10 12.25
CA GLN A 216 -17.04 -10.12 12.94
C GLN A 216 -16.62 -9.99 14.41
N GLN A 217 -16.40 -11.13 15.10
CA GLN A 217 -15.96 -11.12 16.50
C GLN A 217 -14.58 -10.46 16.66
N ILE A 218 -13.67 -10.68 15.72
CA ILE A 218 -12.36 -10.02 15.69
C ILE A 218 -12.49 -8.50 15.54
N LEU A 219 -13.40 -8.01 14.69
CA LEU A 219 -13.69 -6.58 14.56
C LEU A 219 -14.22 -6.00 15.88
N GLU A 220 -15.23 -6.64 16.47
CA GLU A 220 -15.90 -6.20 17.70
C GLU A 220 -14.97 -6.23 18.94
N ALA A 221 -13.99 -7.13 18.95
CA ALA A 221 -13.03 -7.26 20.05
C ALA A 221 -12.15 -6.01 20.24
N CYS A 222 -11.91 -5.22 19.18
CA CYS A 222 -11.01 -4.07 19.21
C CYS A 222 -9.65 -4.37 19.86
N ASP A 223 -9.16 -5.61 19.71
CA ASP A 223 -7.91 -6.13 20.28
C ASP A 223 -7.04 -6.76 19.19
N ARG A 224 -5.80 -6.29 19.06
CA ARG A 224 -4.81 -6.81 18.09
C ARG A 224 -4.56 -8.31 18.25
N SER A 225 -4.63 -8.84 19.46
CA SER A 225 -4.39 -10.26 19.76
C SER A 225 -5.48 -11.19 19.20
N ALA A 226 -6.67 -10.68 18.95
CA ALA A 226 -7.78 -11.43 18.36
C ALA A 226 -7.57 -11.70 16.85
N ALA A 227 -6.84 -10.82 16.15
CA ALA A 227 -6.58 -10.98 14.73
C ALA A 227 -5.39 -11.90 14.43
N GLY A 228 -5.29 -12.34 13.17
CA GLY A 228 -4.19 -13.17 12.69
C GLY A 228 -2.83 -12.44 12.67
N PRO A 229 -1.76 -13.14 12.29
CA PRO A 229 -0.41 -12.56 12.21
C PRO A 229 -0.33 -11.49 11.12
N THR A 230 0.66 -10.60 11.25
CA THR A 230 0.99 -9.67 10.15
C THR A 230 1.67 -10.45 9.02
N ALA A 231 1.01 -10.54 7.88
CA ALA A 231 1.56 -11.23 6.72
C ALA A 231 2.83 -10.53 6.17
N PRO A 232 3.76 -11.25 5.52
CA PRO A 232 5.01 -10.69 4.99
C PRO A 232 4.80 -9.51 4.04
N ALA A 233 5.69 -8.52 4.10
CA ALA A 233 5.54 -7.26 3.37
C ALA A 233 5.56 -7.43 1.84
N HIS A 234 6.43 -8.30 1.32
CA HIS A 234 6.64 -8.52 -0.11
C HIS A 234 5.42 -9.06 -0.87
N GLY A 235 4.38 -9.54 -0.18
CA GLY A 235 3.11 -9.89 -0.83
C GLY A 235 2.20 -8.68 -1.05
N LEU A 236 2.49 -7.50 -0.44
CA LEU A 236 1.65 -6.33 -0.48
C LEU A 236 2.11 -5.33 -1.54
N THR A 237 1.17 -4.91 -2.38
CA THR A 237 1.36 -3.84 -3.36
C THR A 237 0.25 -2.80 -3.24
N MET A 238 0.62 -1.54 -3.13
CA MET A 238 -0.31 -0.43 -3.30
C MET A 238 -0.62 -0.28 -4.78
N ILE A 239 -1.88 -0.44 -5.18
CA ILE A 239 -2.30 -0.38 -6.59
C ILE A 239 -2.42 1.07 -7.05
N GLY A 240 -3.02 1.93 -6.21
CA GLY A 240 -3.15 3.34 -6.53
C GLY A 240 -4.08 4.09 -5.58
N LEU A 241 -4.20 5.38 -5.89
CA LEU A 241 -5.14 6.32 -5.26
C LEU A 241 -6.02 6.97 -6.33
N GLU A 242 -7.31 7.01 -6.04
CA GLU A 242 -8.29 7.77 -6.81
C GLU A 242 -8.77 8.94 -5.96
N TYR A 243 -8.61 10.19 -6.42
CA TYR A 243 -9.10 11.38 -5.75
C TYR A 243 -10.52 11.69 -6.23
N GLU A 244 -11.43 12.06 -5.31
CA GLU A 244 -12.85 12.36 -5.64
C GLU A 244 -12.99 13.61 -6.52
N VAL A 245 -12.06 14.54 -6.42
CA VAL A 245 -11.90 15.67 -7.33
C VAL A 245 -10.48 15.61 -7.86
N CYS A 246 -10.34 15.30 -9.14
CA CYS A 246 -9.05 15.46 -9.82
C CYS A 246 -8.93 16.95 -10.19
N PRO A 247 -8.03 17.70 -9.56
CA PRO A 247 -7.74 19.06 -10.01
C PRO A 247 -7.04 19.02 -11.37
#